data_3c19a4e067887cfa9a43246a5ef1e7a2
#
_entry.id   3c19a4e067887cfa9a43246a5ef1e7a2
#
_cell.length_a   1.000
_cell.length_b   1.000
_cell.length_c   1.000
_cell.angle_alpha   90.00
_cell.angle_beta   90.00
_cell.angle_gamma   90.00
#
_symmetry.space_group_name_H-M   'P 1'
#
loop_
_entity.id
_entity.type
_entity.pdbx_description
1 polymer ?
#
loop_
_entity_poly.entity_id
_entity_poly.type
_entity_poly.pdbx_seq_one_letter_code
_entity_poly.pdbx_strand_id
1 'polypeptide(L)'
;MLIIDTHILVWWVSGDKSLSPTAAKAINQTLDSGSEVIISSISAWEISMLIEKGRLILSMDVDSWIDEVSQVDGVRFISVDNEIGIKSTQLPGDFHKDRADRMIVATARKLAIPLVTADEKIINYQHVKTIY
;
A
#
# COMPACT_ATOMS: atom_id res chain seq x y z
N MET A 1 -0.80 -12.45 5.97
CA MET A 1 -0.95 -10.98 6.02
C MET A 1 0.08 -10.32 5.11
N LEU A 2 -0.33 -9.32 4.37
CA LEU A 2 0.55 -8.50 3.55
C LEU A 2 0.04 -7.05 3.54
N ILE A 3 0.92 -6.12 3.14
CA ILE A 3 0.54 -4.72 2.92
C ILE A 3 0.71 -4.38 1.45
N ILE A 4 -0.19 -3.57 0.89
CA ILE A 4 -0.11 -3.13 -0.50
C ILE A 4 0.19 -1.63 -0.56
N ASP A 5 0.99 -1.21 -1.54
CA ASP A 5 1.24 0.21 -1.72
C ASP A 5 0.08 0.89 -2.47
N THR A 6 0.16 2.20 -2.60
CA THR A 6 -0.94 3.01 -3.12
C THR A 6 -1.32 2.65 -4.56
N HIS A 7 -0.34 2.45 -5.45
CA HIS A 7 -0.62 2.11 -6.84
C HIS A 7 -1.22 0.71 -6.97
N ILE A 8 -0.72 -0.23 -6.17
CA ILE A 8 -1.29 -1.59 -6.13
C ILE A 8 -2.74 -1.54 -5.69
N LEU A 9 -3.06 -0.75 -4.67
CA LEU A 9 -4.44 -0.58 -4.22
C LEU A 9 -5.35 -0.10 -5.35
N VAL A 10 -4.94 0.95 -6.05
CA VAL A 10 -5.72 1.53 -7.16
C VAL A 10 -5.90 0.50 -8.28
N TRP A 11 -4.83 -0.16 -8.69
CA TRP A 11 -4.90 -1.15 -9.76
C TRP A 11 -5.76 -2.36 -9.38
N TRP A 12 -5.64 -2.82 -8.16
CA TRP A 12 -6.42 -3.97 -7.69
C TRP A 12 -7.91 -3.68 -7.69
N VAL A 13 -8.32 -2.53 -7.15
CA VAL A 13 -9.73 -2.16 -7.07
C VAL A 13 -10.32 -1.87 -8.46
N SER A 14 -9.56 -1.23 -9.33
CA SER A 14 -10.02 -0.87 -10.68
C SER A 14 -9.91 -2.01 -11.70
N GLY A 15 -9.27 -3.11 -11.35
CA GLY A 15 -9.02 -4.21 -12.29
C GLY A 15 -8.02 -3.83 -13.39
N ASP A 16 -7.07 -2.96 -13.08
CA ASP A 16 -6.09 -2.47 -14.03
C ASP A 16 -5.08 -3.56 -14.40
N LYS A 17 -4.77 -3.66 -15.71
CA LYS A 17 -3.81 -4.64 -16.22
C LYS A 17 -2.38 -4.40 -15.76
N SER A 18 -2.08 -3.24 -15.18
CA SER A 18 -0.78 -2.94 -14.60
C SER A 18 -0.48 -3.79 -13.36
N LEU A 19 -1.52 -4.31 -12.71
CA LEU A 19 -1.35 -5.24 -11.59
C LEU A 19 -0.83 -6.58 -12.13
N SER A 20 0.36 -6.99 -11.67
CA SER A 20 0.95 -8.24 -12.14
C SER A 20 0.13 -9.45 -11.69
N PRO A 21 0.18 -10.58 -12.44
CA PRO A 21 -0.47 -11.82 -12.00
C PRO A 21 0.03 -12.30 -10.64
N THR A 22 1.31 -12.14 -10.35
CA THR A 22 1.90 -12.52 -9.05
C THR A 22 1.32 -11.68 -7.91
N ALA A 23 1.22 -10.36 -8.09
CA ALA A 23 0.63 -9.47 -7.10
C ALA A 23 -0.84 -9.77 -6.88
N ALA A 24 -1.61 -9.91 -7.96
CA ALA A 24 -3.03 -10.25 -7.88
C ALA A 24 -3.25 -11.56 -7.14
N LYS A 25 -2.47 -12.58 -7.46
CA LYS A 25 -2.55 -13.89 -6.80
C LYS A 25 -2.24 -13.80 -5.31
N ALA A 26 -1.20 -13.05 -4.93
CA ALA A 26 -0.83 -12.87 -3.52
C ALA A 26 -1.97 -12.22 -2.72
N ILE A 27 -2.58 -11.18 -3.27
CA ILE A 27 -3.71 -10.48 -2.63
C ILE A 27 -4.90 -11.45 -2.47
N ASN A 28 -5.29 -12.11 -3.55
CA ASN A 28 -6.45 -13.00 -3.54
C ASN A 28 -6.26 -14.21 -2.62
N GLN A 29 -5.08 -14.82 -2.62
CA GLN A 29 -4.77 -15.92 -1.70
C GLN A 29 -4.80 -15.48 -0.24
N THR A 30 -4.33 -14.28 0.06
CA THR A 30 -4.37 -13.74 1.41
C THR A 30 -5.81 -13.62 1.90
N LEU A 31 -6.69 -13.05 1.07
CA LEU A 31 -8.12 -12.91 1.40
C LEU A 31 -8.80 -14.29 1.52
N ASP A 32 -8.54 -15.19 0.58
CA ASP A 32 -9.16 -16.52 0.56
C ASP A 32 -8.75 -17.36 1.77
N SER A 33 -7.54 -17.16 2.29
CA SER A 33 -7.05 -17.88 3.47
C SER A 33 -7.58 -17.32 4.80
N GLY A 34 -8.40 -16.27 4.76
CA GLY A 34 -8.90 -15.60 5.96
C GLY A 34 -7.88 -14.69 6.64
N SER A 35 -6.77 -14.39 5.97
CA SER A 35 -5.78 -13.44 6.46
C SER A 35 -6.14 -12.03 6.00
N GLU A 36 -5.30 -11.04 6.35
CA GLU A 36 -5.62 -9.63 6.11
C GLU A 36 -4.72 -8.99 5.07
N VAL A 37 -5.33 -8.18 4.20
CA VAL A 37 -4.65 -7.22 3.33
C VAL A 37 -4.63 -5.87 4.04
N ILE A 38 -3.43 -5.39 4.34
CA ILE A 38 -3.23 -4.15 5.08
C ILE A 38 -3.01 -3.00 4.10
N ILE A 39 -3.61 -1.87 4.40
CA ILE A 39 -3.44 -0.62 3.66
C ILE A 39 -3.06 0.46 4.67
N SER A 40 -2.00 1.21 4.38
CA SER A 40 -1.64 2.35 5.21
C SER A 40 -2.62 3.51 4.95
N SER A 41 -3.01 4.22 6.01
CA SER A 41 -3.82 5.43 5.87
C SER A 41 -3.12 6.52 5.06
N ILE A 42 -1.78 6.46 4.91
CA ILE A 42 -1.07 7.39 4.03
C ILE A 42 -1.49 7.22 2.57
N SER A 43 -1.96 6.03 2.18
CA SER A 43 -2.46 5.80 0.82
C SER A 43 -3.73 6.60 0.55
N ALA A 44 -4.60 6.79 1.54
CA ALA A 44 -5.78 7.64 1.40
C ALA A 44 -5.38 9.08 1.09
N TRP A 45 -4.38 9.61 1.81
CA TRP A 45 -3.84 10.94 1.53
C TRP A 45 -3.21 11.01 0.14
N GLU A 46 -2.41 10.03 -0.22
CA GLU A 46 -1.72 10.02 -1.51
C GLU A 46 -2.70 9.97 -2.68
N ILE A 47 -3.74 9.14 -2.59
CA ILE A 47 -4.80 9.06 -3.60
C ILE A 47 -5.51 10.41 -3.72
N SER A 48 -5.88 11.01 -2.60
CA SER A 48 -6.55 12.32 -2.59
C SER A 48 -5.67 13.40 -3.25
N MET A 49 -4.38 13.38 -2.97
CA MET A 49 -3.40 14.30 -3.56
C MET A 49 -3.26 14.08 -5.07
N LEU A 50 -3.23 12.84 -5.53
CA LEU A 50 -3.14 12.51 -6.96
C LEU A 50 -4.38 13.00 -7.71
N ILE A 51 -5.56 12.87 -7.12
CA ILE A 51 -6.81 13.38 -7.70
C ILE A 51 -6.77 14.90 -7.81
N GLU A 52 -6.34 15.58 -6.75
CA GLU A 52 -6.22 17.05 -6.73
C GLU A 52 -5.27 17.54 -7.82
N LYS A 53 -4.18 16.83 -8.08
CA LYS A 53 -3.21 17.16 -9.12
C LYS A 53 -3.62 16.73 -10.53
N GLY A 54 -4.80 16.14 -10.69
CA GLY A 54 -5.28 15.67 -11.98
C GLY A 54 -4.55 14.44 -12.52
N ARG A 55 -3.86 13.70 -11.67
CA ARG A 55 -3.08 12.49 -12.04
C ARG A 55 -3.83 11.20 -11.85
N LEU A 56 -5.00 11.24 -11.22
CA LEU A 56 -5.83 10.08 -10.97
C LEU A 56 -7.30 10.50 -11.05
N ILE A 57 -8.11 9.67 -11.71
CA ILE A 57 -9.56 9.86 -11.81
C ILE A 57 -10.21 8.60 -11.25
N LEU A 58 -11.10 8.77 -10.28
CA LEU A 58 -11.93 7.69 -9.75
C LEU A 58 -13.36 7.84 -10.27
N SER A 59 -14.12 6.73 -10.25
CA SER A 59 -15.52 6.74 -10.67
C SER A 59 -16.47 7.39 -9.66
N MET A 60 -15.98 7.68 -8.47
CA MET A 60 -16.75 8.29 -7.38
C MET A 60 -15.81 9.21 -6.56
N ASP A 61 -16.38 9.95 -5.62
CA ASP A 61 -15.56 10.78 -4.73
C ASP A 61 -14.65 9.92 -3.86
N VAL A 62 -13.51 10.49 -3.45
CA VAL A 62 -12.48 9.74 -2.73
C VAL A 62 -12.97 9.21 -1.39
N ASP A 63 -13.79 9.98 -0.67
CA ASP A 63 -14.32 9.55 0.62
C ASP A 63 -15.12 8.25 0.49
N SER A 64 -16.03 8.20 -0.47
CA SER A 64 -16.86 7.02 -0.74
C SER A 64 -16.00 5.85 -1.23
N TRP A 65 -15.00 6.12 -2.07
CA TRP A 65 -14.12 5.10 -2.61
C TRP A 65 -13.31 4.42 -1.48
N ILE A 66 -12.72 5.21 -0.60
CA ILE A 66 -11.97 4.68 0.55
C ILE A 66 -12.90 3.92 1.49
N ASP A 67 -14.10 4.43 1.73
CA ASP A 67 -15.07 3.77 2.59
C ASP A 67 -15.46 2.38 2.05
N GLU A 68 -15.73 2.29 0.76
CA GLU A 68 -16.04 0.99 0.13
C GLU A 68 -14.86 0.02 0.21
N VAL A 69 -13.65 0.49 0.01
CA VAL A 69 -12.45 -0.36 0.15
C VAL A 69 -12.34 -0.88 1.58
N SER A 70 -12.59 -0.03 2.58
CA SER A 70 -12.48 -0.41 3.99
C SER A 70 -13.51 -1.46 4.41
N GLN A 71 -14.60 -1.62 3.65
CA GLN A 71 -15.65 -2.59 3.93
C GLN A 71 -15.42 -3.95 3.27
N VAL A 72 -14.41 -4.10 2.44
CA VAL A 72 -14.07 -5.40 1.84
C VAL A 72 -13.56 -6.33 2.95
N ASP A 73 -14.16 -7.53 3.03
CA ASP A 73 -13.75 -8.52 4.03
C ASP A 73 -12.26 -8.85 3.89
N GLY A 74 -11.54 -8.77 5.02
CA GLY A 74 -10.11 -9.04 5.06
C GLY A 74 -9.23 -7.84 4.75
N VAL A 75 -9.79 -6.70 4.38
CA VAL A 75 -9.05 -5.45 4.19
C VAL A 75 -9.08 -4.65 5.49
N ARG A 76 -7.91 -4.15 5.89
CA ARG A 76 -7.80 -3.33 7.09
C ARG A 76 -6.85 -2.16 6.86
N PHE A 77 -7.33 -0.94 7.13
CA PHE A 77 -6.48 0.25 7.14
C PHE A 77 -5.74 0.36 8.47
N ILE A 78 -4.46 0.71 8.41
CA ILE A 78 -3.63 1.00 9.58
C ILE A 78 -3.24 2.46 9.54
N SER A 79 -3.49 3.17 10.64
CA SER A 79 -3.11 4.57 10.80
C SER A 79 -1.60 4.72 10.89
N VAL A 80 -1.09 5.85 10.37
CA VAL A 80 0.29 6.26 10.60
C VAL A 80 0.35 6.84 12.01
N ASP A 81 0.80 6.03 12.95
CA ASP A 81 0.97 6.43 14.34
C ASP A 81 2.36 7.06 14.57
N ASN A 82 2.63 7.44 15.82
CA ASN A 82 3.91 8.05 16.19
C ASN A 82 5.09 7.13 15.87
N GLU A 83 4.94 5.83 16.16
CA GLU A 83 6.01 4.86 15.93
C GLU A 83 6.34 4.73 14.44
N ILE A 84 5.33 4.59 13.59
CA ILE A 84 5.52 4.49 12.14
C ILE A 84 6.13 5.78 11.60
N GLY A 85 5.62 6.93 12.03
CA GLY A 85 6.16 8.22 11.62
C GLY A 85 7.65 8.35 11.95
N ILE A 86 8.04 7.99 13.17
CA ILE A 86 9.44 8.04 13.59
C ILE A 86 10.27 7.03 12.79
N LYS A 87 9.83 5.79 12.69
CA LYS A 87 10.55 4.72 11.98
C LYS A 87 10.73 5.03 10.50
N SER A 88 9.81 5.77 9.89
CA SER A 88 9.92 6.17 8.49
C SER A 88 11.15 7.04 8.21
N THR A 89 11.62 7.78 9.22
CA THR A 89 12.82 8.61 9.12
C THR A 89 14.11 7.86 9.48
N GLN A 90 14.00 6.68 10.03
CA GLN A 90 15.10 5.88 10.57
C GLN A 90 15.29 4.56 9.82
N LEU A 91 14.84 4.47 8.58
CA LEU A 91 15.00 3.26 7.77
C LEU A 91 16.50 2.95 7.57
N PRO A 92 16.92 1.69 7.70
CA PRO A 92 18.33 1.34 7.55
C PRO A 92 18.79 1.50 6.11
N GLY A 93 20.09 1.79 5.95
CA GLY A 93 20.70 1.98 4.63
C GLY A 93 20.13 3.19 3.90
N ASP A 94 20.31 3.20 2.58
CA ASP A 94 19.82 4.29 1.74
C ASP A 94 18.48 3.91 1.14
N PHE A 95 17.49 4.74 1.37
CA PHE A 95 16.19 4.66 0.73
C PHE A 95 15.77 6.04 0.26
N HIS A 96 15.05 6.12 -0.87
CA HIS A 96 14.66 7.40 -1.45
C HIS A 96 13.76 8.22 -0.52
N LYS A 97 13.58 9.50 -0.85
CA LYS A 97 13.00 10.50 0.07
C LYS A 97 11.49 10.57 0.06
N ASP A 98 10.80 9.84 -0.82
CA ASP A 98 9.34 9.90 -0.87
C ASP A 98 8.74 9.51 0.47
N ARG A 99 7.98 10.41 1.07
CA ARG A 99 7.49 10.27 2.43
C ARG A 99 6.44 9.17 2.56
N ALA A 100 5.55 9.07 1.58
CA ALA A 100 4.51 8.03 1.58
C ALA A 100 5.15 6.64 1.48
N ASP A 101 6.10 6.45 0.56
CA ASP A 101 6.81 5.17 0.42
C ASP A 101 7.55 4.81 1.69
N ARG A 102 8.22 5.77 2.33
CA ARG A 102 8.94 5.51 3.58
C ARG A 102 8.00 5.06 4.69
N MET A 103 6.83 5.65 4.80
CA MET A 103 5.83 5.27 5.82
C MET A 103 5.24 3.88 5.55
N ILE A 104 4.99 3.54 4.29
CA ILE A 104 4.51 2.21 3.91
C ILE A 104 5.57 1.16 4.21
N VAL A 105 6.83 1.41 3.84
CA VAL A 105 7.95 0.51 4.16
C VAL A 105 8.12 0.34 5.66
N ALA A 106 8.06 1.43 6.43
CA ALA A 106 8.15 1.37 7.89
C ALA A 106 7.03 0.53 8.49
N THR A 107 5.82 0.63 7.96
CA THR A 107 4.68 -0.17 8.40
C THR A 107 4.92 -1.66 8.11
N ALA A 108 5.37 -2.00 6.92
CA ALA A 108 5.69 -3.38 6.55
C ALA A 108 6.75 -3.98 7.48
N ARG A 109 7.78 -3.21 7.78
CA ARG A 109 8.86 -3.64 8.70
C ARG A 109 8.37 -3.82 10.12
N LYS A 110 7.55 -2.87 10.62
CA LYS A 110 6.97 -2.96 11.96
C LYS A 110 6.13 -4.23 12.14
N LEU A 111 5.33 -4.55 11.14
CA LEU A 111 4.44 -5.71 11.17
C LEU A 111 5.13 -7.00 10.73
N ALA A 112 6.36 -6.92 10.22
CA ALA A 112 7.12 -8.05 9.69
C ALA A 112 6.33 -8.79 8.59
N ILE A 113 5.71 -8.06 7.69
CA ILE A 113 4.90 -8.60 6.59
C ILE A 113 5.46 -8.14 5.23
N PRO A 114 5.22 -8.92 4.17
CA PRO A 114 5.67 -8.51 2.84
C PRO A 114 4.85 -7.34 2.30
N LEU A 115 5.49 -6.53 1.47
CA LEU A 115 4.92 -5.39 0.79
C LEU A 115 4.72 -5.71 -0.69
N VAL A 116 3.49 -5.61 -1.16
CA VAL A 116 3.17 -5.76 -2.59
C VAL A 116 3.36 -4.40 -3.26
N THR A 117 4.25 -4.33 -4.23
CA THR A 117 4.61 -3.09 -4.92
C THR A 117 5.10 -3.37 -6.33
N ALA A 118 4.99 -2.38 -7.20
CA ALA A 118 5.60 -2.38 -8.53
C ALA A 118 6.72 -1.34 -8.64
N ASP A 119 7.00 -0.60 -7.57
CA ASP A 119 8.02 0.44 -7.57
C ASP A 119 9.41 -0.17 -7.43
N GLU A 120 10.25 0.02 -8.45
CA GLU A 120 11.61 -0.53 -8.46
C GLU A 120 12.47 -0.04 -7.31
N LYS A 121 12.26 1.19 -6.83
CA LYS A 121 13.01 1.72 -5.69
C LYS A 121 12.70 0.95 -4.41
N ILE A 122 11.48 0.48 -4.25
CA ILE A 122 11.10 -0.34 -3.11
C ILE A 122 11.55 -1.79 -3.32
N ILE A 123 11.35 -2.34 -4.53
CA ILE A 123 11.77 -3.71 -4.86
C ILE A 123 13.27 -3.88 -4.62
N ASN A 124 14.08 -2.88 -4.99
CA ASN A 124 15.54 -2.92 -4.81
C ASN A 124 16.02 -2.60 -3.40
N TYR A 125 15.11 -2.20 -2.50
CA TYR A 125 15.46 -1.93 -1.11
C TYR A 125 15.53 -3.23 -0.32
N GLN A 126 16.73 -3.60 0.13
CA GLN A 126 16.98 -4.91 0.73
C GLN A 126 16.37 -5.11 2.14
N HIS A 127 15.90 -4.04 2.78
CA HIS A 127 15.42 -4.10 4.16
C HIS A 127 13.90 -4.25 4.30
N VAL A 128 13.22 -4.56 3.22
CA VAL A 128 11.80 -4.92 3.20
C VAL A 128 11.57 -6.08 2.23
N LYS A 129 10.74 -7.03 2.64
CA LYS A 129 10.37 -8.14 1.78
C LYS A 129 9.27 -7.69 0.81
N THR A 130 9.44 -7.92 -0.49
CA THR A 130 8.49 -7.45 -1.51
C THR A 130 7.91 -8.60 -2.32
N ILE A 131 6.69 -8.36 -2.82
CA ILE A 131 6.01 -9.20 -3.82
C ILE A 131 5.68 -8.27 -4.99
N TYR A 132 6.03 -8.69 -6.19
CA TYR A 132 5.78 -7.87 -7.39
C TYR A 132 5.51 -8.69 -8.65
#